data_6cea9e7af847ecb6fcc874df464645b7
#
_entry.id   6cea9e7af847ecb6fcc874df464645b7
#
_cell.length_a   1.000
_cell.length_b   1.000
_cell.length_c   1.000
_cell.angle_alpha   90.00
_cell.angle_beta   90.00
_cell.angle_gamma   90.00
#
_symmetry.space_group_name_H-M   'P 1'
#
loop_
_entity.id
_entity.type
_entity.pdbx_description
1 polymer ?
#
loop_
_entity_poly.entity_id
_entity_poly.type
_entity_poly.pdbx_seq_one_letter_code
_entity_poly.pdbx_strand_id
1 'polypeptide(L)'
;MKQNNLFDLNIVDANQYSIADQLDRMLEEFKFFRVLTLNSLMIMAVLSDLKLKKWLQGSDLITADGQGIVLAMQLLNNTKVDSCSGVDLVYLLLEKSYRFYFVGARNNVINLVVDNVQKQFKNAQICGYSHGYLSDQDEDQVVADIRELKPDFILVGMGFPRQEKFIEKCSLHCDKGIAIGIGGVFDVLSGTKKKAPLFIKNSKLEWLFRAIQDPRRFMLFGNLVRYVIFVFGLFIKKNFFVKKVSKNI
;
A
#
# COMPACT_ATOMS: atom_id res chain seq x y z
N MET A 1 -16.85 7.36 0.81
CA MET A 1 -16.71 5.88 0.95
C MET A 1 -16.95 5.46 2.39
N LYS A 2 -17.48 4.24 2.61
CA LYS A 2 -17.63 3.67 3.96
C LYS A 2 -16.25 3.39 4.53
N GLN A 3 -16.02 3.77 5.78
CA GLN A 3 -14.79 3.50 6.51
C GLN A 3 -15.06 2.53 7.65
N ASN A 4 -14.12 1.65 7.91
CA ASN A 4 -14.19 0.67 8.98
C ASN A 4 -12.90 0.72 9.79
N ASN A 5 -13.02 0.78 11.12
CA ASN A 5 -11.85 0.85 11.99
C ASN A 5 -11.27 -0.54 12.26
N LEU A 6 -9.95 -0.68 12.09
CA LEU A 6 -9.18 -1.86 12.49
C LEU A 6 -7.89 -1.39 13.16
N PHE A 7 -7.71 -1.69 14.45
CA PHE A 7 -6.52 -1.28 15.23
C PHE A 7 -6.24 0.23 15.23
N ASP A 8 -7.32 1.04 15.31
CA ASP A 8 -7.32 2.50 15.20
C ASP A 8 -6.88 3.07 13.84
N LEU A 9 -6.96 2.24 12.80
CA LEU A 9 -6.79 2.65 11.40
C LEU A 9 -8.15 2.62 10.69
N ASN A 10 -8.50 3.71 10.01
CA ASN A 10 -9.76 3.84 9.28
C ASN A 10 -9.57 3.34 7.84
N ILE A 11 -9.95 2.10 7.61
CA ILE A 11 -9.79 1.41 6.33
C ILE A 11 -11.03 1.65 5.47
N VAL A 12 -10.81 2.06 4.24
CA VAL A 12 -11.88 2.28 3.26
C VAL A 12 -12.34 0.94 2.68
N ASP A 13 -13.66 0.76 2.63
CA ASP A 13 -14.30 -0.38 1.99
C ASP A 13 -14.55 -0.05 0.52
N ALA A 14 -13.60 -0.37 -0.33
CA ALA A 14 -13.66 -0.08 -1.76
C ALA A 14 -12.68 -0.95 -2.57
N ASN A 15 -13.09 -1.32 -3.77
CA ASN A 15 -12.23 -1.96 -4.75
C ASN A 15 -11.35 -0.93 -5.48
N GLN A 16 -10.42 -1.40 -6.31
CA GLN A 16 -9.45 -0.55 -7.01
C GLN A 16 -10.10 0.51 -7.90
N TYR A 17 -11.27 0.27 -8.48
CA TYR A 17 -11.97 1.23 -9.34
C TYR A 17 -12.53 2.40 -8.52
N SER A 18 -13.25 2.07 -7.44
CA SER A 18 -13.78 3.10 -6.52
C SER A 18 -12.65 3.90 -5.85
N ILE A 19 -11.51 3.26 -5.55
CA ILE A 19 -10.33 3.95 -5.04
C ILE A 19 -9.77 4.90 -6.10
N ALA A 20 -9.62 4.46 -7.36
CA ALA A 20 -9.14 5.32 -8.45
C ALA A 20 -10.04 6.55 -8.64
N ASP A 21 -11.37 6.37 -8.62
CA ASP A 21 -12.32 7.49 -8.70
C ASP A 21 -12.22 8.45 -7.50
N GLN A 22 -11.86 7.94 -6.31
CA GLN A 22 -11.61 8.80 -5.15
C GLN A 22 -10.31 9.58 -5.32
N LEU A 23 -9.26 8.95 -5.84
CA LEU A 23 -7.99 9.62 -6.11
C LEU A 23 -8.16 10.72 -7.16
N ASP A 24 -9.02 10.51 -8.17
CA ASP A 24 -9.35 11.56 -9.16
C ASP A 24 -9.92 12.81 -8.47
N ARG A 25 -10.89 12.63 -7.56
CA ARG A 25 -11.46 13.75 -6.78
C ARG A 25 -10.44 14.41 -5.87
N MET A 26 -9.52 13.64 -5.27
CA MET A 26 -8.47 14.18 -4.42
C MET A 26 -7.47 15.04 -5.22
N LEU A 27 -7.22 14.72 -6.51
CA LEU A 27 -6.37 15.53 -7.38
C LEU A 27 -6.95 16.92 -7.70
N GLU A 28 -8.27 17.08 -7.61
CA GLU A 28 -8.93 18.39 -7.79
C GLU A 28 -8.64 19.36 -6.62
N GLU A 29 -8.26 18.82 -5.45
CA GLU A 29 -7.87 19.62 -4.29
C GLU A 29 -6.40 20.04 -4.39
N PHE A 30 -6.11 21.30 -4.03
CA PHE A 30 -4.73 21.80 -3.94
C PHE A 30 -4.11 21.37 -2.61
N LYS A 31 -3.83 20.07 -2.48
CA LYS A 31 -3.31 19.45 -1.26
C LYS A 31 -2.42 18.25 -1.58
N PHE A 32 -1.46 17.97 -0.71
CA PHE A 32 -0.69 16.73 -0.73
C PHE A 32 -1.41 15.64 0.07
N PHE A 33 -1.58 14.46 -0.52
CA PHE A 33 -2.27 13.32 0.09
C PHE A 33 -1.37 12.10 0.23
N ARG A 34 -1.53 11.40 1.35
CA ARG A 34 -0.81 10.16 1.66
C ARG A 34 -1.78 8.98 1.57
N VAL A 35 -1.51 8.05 0.67
CA VAL A 35 -2.32 6.84 0.46
C VAL A 35 -1.53 5.61 0.92
N LEU A 36 -2.15 4.85 1.81
CA LEU A 36 -1.56 3.64 2.39
C LEU A 36 -2.26 2.40 1.85
N THR A 37 -1.50 1.48 1.25
CA THR A 37 -1.96 0.12 0.92
C THR A 37 -1.63 -0.80 2.08
N LEU A 38 -2.54 -0.86 3.07
CA LEU A 38 -2.33 -1.55 4.33
C LEU A 38 -2.36 -3.07 4.19
N ASN A 39 -1.32 -3.75 4.67
CA ASN A 39 -1.23 -5.20 4.68
C ASN A 39 -0.95 -5.77 6.08
N SER A 40 -1.06 -7.11 6.22
CA SER A 40 -0.91 -7.80 7.50
C SER A 40 0.46 -7.61 8.16
N LEU A 41 1.54 -7.44 7.40
CA LEU A 41 2.88 -7.22 7.95
C LEU A 41 2.99 -5.84 8.59
N MET A 42 2.36 -4.83 8.00
CA MET A 42 2.30 -3.48 8.57
C MET A 42 1.53 -3.50 9.91
N ILE A 43 0.42 -4.22 10.00
CA ILE A 43 -0.30 -4.39 11.28
C ILE A 43 0.61 -4.97 12.36
N MET A 44 1.35 -6.05 12.06
CA MET A 44 2.26 -6.65 13.05
C MET A 44 3.34 -5.67 13.52
N ALA A 45 3.85 -4.83 12.63
CA ALA A 45 4.85 -3.83 12.98
C ALA A 45 4.27 -2.71 13.87
N VAL A 46 3.07 -2.21 13.58
CA VAL A 46 2.46 -1.13 14.37
C VAL A 46 2.00 -1.56 15.75
N LEU A 47 1.76 -2.86 15.98
CA LEU A 47 1.46 -3.38 17.31
C LEU A 47 2.65 -3.28 18.28
N SER A 48 3.87 -3.22 17.75
CA SER A 48 5.12 -3.13 18.53
C SER A 48 5.77 -1.75 18.47
N ASP A 49 5.31 -0.85 17.59
CA ASP A 49 5.91 0.48 17.40
C ASP A 49 4.86 1.57 17.26
N LEU A 50 4.72 2.38 18.32
CA LEU A 50 3.76 3.49 18.36
C LEU A 50 4.09 4.63 17.37
N LYS A 51 5.36 4.80 16.98
CA LYS A 51 5.74 5.81 15.98
C LYS A 51 5.23 5.38 14.60
N LEU A 52 5.44 4.11 14.25
CA LEU A 52 4.89 3.53 13.02
C LEU A 52 3.37 3.62 12.99
N LYS A 53 2.69 3.34 14.11
CA LYS A 53 1.24 3.47 14.22
C LYS A 53 0.77 4.89 13.90
N LYS A 54 1.40 5.91 14.49
CA LYS A 54 1.06 7.32 14.22
C LYS A 54 1.26 7.71 12.77
N TRP A 55 2.30 7.20 12.12
CA TRP A 55 2.51 7.43 10.68
C TRP A 55 1.38 6.87 9.82
N LEU A 56 0.98 5.61 10.09
CA LEU A 56 -0.11 5.01 9.35
C LEU A 56 -1.45 5.73 9.61
N GLN A 57 -1.71 6.15 10.86
CA GLN A 57 -2.88 6.95 11.21
C GLN A 57 -2.93 8.32 10.52
N GLY A 58 -1.76 8.88 10.20
CA GLY A 58 -1.64 10.14 9.46
C GLY A 58 -1.92 10.02 7.97
N SER A 59 -2.24 8.83 7.44
CA SER A 59 -2.60 8.67 6.03
C SER A 59 -4.01 9.17 5.75
N ASP A 60 -4.19 9.89 4.64
CA ASP A 60 -5.48 10.48 4.24
C ASP A 60 -6.44 9.42 3.69
N LEU A 61 -5.90 8.34 3.08
CA LEU A 61 -6.65 7.21 2.57
C LEU A 61 -5.92 5.91 2.90
N ILE A 62 -6.62 4.95 3.54
CA ILE A 62 -6.06 3.63 3.87
C ILE A 62 -6.89 2.56 3.18
N THR A 63 -6.28 1.79 2.30
CA THR A 63 -6.92 0.69 1.57
C THR A 63 -6.51 -0.67 2.14
N ALA A 64 -7.36 -1.68 2.01
CA ALA A 64 -7.05 -3.05 2.40
C ALA A 64 -6.25 -3.75 1.30
N ASP A 65 -4.92 -3.93 1.46
CA ASP A 65 -4.11 -4.73 0.53
C ASP A 65 -3.97 -6.18 1.05
N GLY A 66 -4.64 -7.06 0.33
CA GLY A 66 -4.56 -8.50 0.54
C GLY A 66 -5.55 -9.07 1.55
N GLN A 67 -5.72 -10.39 1.46
CA GLN A 67 -6.75 -11.17 2.18
C GLN A 67 -6.58 -11.15 3.71
N GLY A 68 -5.38 -10.87 4.22
CA GLY A 68 -5.16 -10.81 5.67
C GLY A 68 -5.97 -9.70 6.34
N ILE A 69 -6.03 -8.51 5.73
CA ILE A 69 -6.83 -7.38 6.27
C ILE A 69 -8.32 -7.68 6.13
N VAL A 70 -8.76 -8.19 4.98
CA VAL A 70 -10.17 -8.60 4.76
C VAL A 70 -10.63 -9.62 5.81
N LEU A 71 -9.80 -10.64 6.09
CA LEU A 71 -10.09 -11.65 7.10
C LEU A 71 -10.21 -11.05 8.51
N ALA A 72 -9.28 -10.16 8.89
CA ALA A 72 -9.33 -9.51 10.19
C ALA A 72 -10.60 -8.65 10.35
N MET A 73 -10.97 -7.88 9.31
CA MET A 73 -12.20 -7.09 9.30
C MET A 73 -13.44 -7.98 9.45
N GLN A 74 -13.49 -9.11 8.75
CA GLN A 74 -14.60 -10.05 8.85
C GLN A 74 -14.71 -10.69 10.23
N LEU A 75 -13.59 -11.14 10.81
CA LEU A 75 -13.59 -11.81 12.12
C LEU A 75 -13.81 -10.83 13.28
N LEU A 76 -13.11 -9.69 13.28
CA LEU A 76 -13.13 -8.77 14.41
C LEU A 76 -14.29 -7.79 14.36
N ASN A 77 -14.69 -7.32 13.18
CA ASN A 77 -15.72 -6.30 13.01
C ASN A 77 -17.02 -6.82 12.40
N ASN A 78 -17.07 -8.11 12.04
CA ASN A 78 -18.18 -8.72 11.30
C ASN A 78 -18.52 -7.92 10.02
N THR A 79 -17.49 -7.36 9.37
CA THR A 79 -17.63 -6.53 8.18
C THR A 79 -16.79 -7.13 7.07
N LYS A 80 -17.45 -7.41 5.94
CA LYS A 80 -16.74 -7.77 4.70
C LYS A 80 -16.32 -6.50 4.01
N VAL A 81 -15.03 -6.36 3.71
CA VAL A 81 -14.47 -5.25 2.94
C VAL A 81 -13.87 -5.77 1.65
N ASP A 82 -13.91 -4.95 0.60
CA ASP A 82 -13.22 -5.24 -0.63
C ASP A 82 -11.71 -5.02 -0.46
N SER A 83 -10.91 -5.84 -1.13
CA SER A 83 -9.46 -5.64 -1.17
C SER A 83 -9.07 -4.81 -2.39
N CYS A 84 -8.16 -3.86 -2.18
CA CYS A 84 -7.52 -3.12 -3.25
C CYS A 84 -6.05 -3.50 -3.31
N SER A 85 -5.67 -4.35 -4.27
CA SER A 85 -4.28 -4.71 -4.49
C SER A 85 -3.49 -3.49 -5.01
N GLY A 86 -2.38 -3.15 -4.35
CA GLY A 86 -1.51 -2.07 -4.81
C GLY A 86 -1.03 -2.25 -6.26
N VAL A 87 -0.82 -3.50 -6.73
CA VAL A 87 -0.48 -3.78 -8.13
C VAL A 87 -1.61 -3.39 -9.06
N ASP A 88 -2.85 -3.81 -8.77
CA ASP A 88 -3.98 -3.53 -9.66
C ASP A 88 -4.34 -2.05 -9.68
N LEU A 89 -4.26 -1.38 -8.53
CA LEU A 89 -4.46 0.07 -8.45
C LEU A 89 -3.44 0.81 -9.32
N VAL A 90 -2.15 0.49 -9.20
CA VAL A 90 -1.09 1.15 -9.98
C VAL A 90 -1.28 0.92 -11.47
N TYR A 91 -1.62 -0.32 -11.90
CA TYR A 91 -1.89 -0.58 -13.31
C TYR A 91 -3.07 0.25 -13.84
N LEU A 92 -4.15 0.37 -13.06
CA LEU A 92 -5.31 1.19 -13.41
C LEU A 92 -4.97 2.68 -13.52
N LEU A 93 -4.14 3.21 -12.61
CA LEU A 93 -3.70 4.60 -12.65
C LEU A 93 -2.81 4.88 -13.87
N LEU A 94 -1.92 3.93 -14.23
CA LEU A 94 -1.03 4.08 -15.39
C LEU A 94 -1.78 4.06 -16.74
N GLU A 95 -3.00 3.55 -16.80
CA GLU A 95 -3.85 3.63 -18.01
C GLU A 95 -4.39 5.05 -18.27
N LYS A 96 -4.38 5.93 -17.25
CA LYS A 96 -4.90 7.29 -17.31
C LYS A 96 -3.80 8.30 -17.65
N SER A 97 -4.19 9.51 -18.09
CA SER A 97 -3.28 10.60 -18.49
C SER A 97 -2.81 11.41 -17.28
N TYR A 98 -2.02 10.79 -16.39
CA TYR A 98 -1.45 11.45 -15.22
C TYR A 98 0.06 11.63 -15.35
N ARG A 99 0.58 12.57 -14.55
CA ARG A 99 2.01 12.80 -14.35
C ARG A 99 2.51 12.02 -13.15
N PHE A 100 3.49 11.16 -13.36
CA PHE A 100 4.02 10.27 -12.34
C PHE A 100 5.46 10.61 -11.99
N TYR A 101 5.79 10.51 -10.71
CA TYR A 101 7.17 10.43 -10.22
C TYR A 101 7.38 9.08 -9.52
N PHE A 102 8.43 8.35 -9.90
CA PHE A 102 8.72 7.02 -9.35
C PHE A 102 9.91 7.07 -8.41
N VAL A 103 9.77 6.54 -7.18
CA VAL A 103 10.88 6.42 -6.23
C VAL A 103 10.93 5.01 -5.67
N GLY A 104 11.99 4.28 -5.95
CA GLY A 104 12.11 2.92 -5.38
C GLY A 104 12.90 1.94 -6.23
N ALA A 105 12.93 0.70 -5.76
CA ALA A 105 13.70 -0.38 -6.36
C ALA A 105 15.21 -0.09 -6.45
N ARG A 106 15.98 -0.99 -7.09
CA ARG A 106 17.38 -0.75 -7.45
C ARG A 106 17.48 0.06 -8.73
N ASN A 107 18.61 0.72 -8.96
CA ASN A 107 18.82 1.56 -10.12
C ASN A 107 18.54 0.85 -11.47
N ASN A 108 19.05 -0.34 -11.64
CA ASN A 108 18.80 -1.14 -12.83
C ASN A 108 17.33 -1.56 -12.98
N VAL A 109 16.61 -1.75 -11.88
CA VAL A 109 15.20 -2.15 -11.90
C VAL A 109 14.30 -0.96 -12.22
N ILE A 110 14.55 0.23 -11.62
CA ILE A 110 13.72 1.41 -11.88
C ILE A 110 13.85 1.88 -13.34
N ASN A 111 15.02 1.77 -13.97
CA ASN A 111 15.20 2.06 -15.37
C ASN A 111 14.33 1.14 -16.26
N LEU A 112 14.31 -0.17 -15.95
CA LEU A 112 13.42 -1.12 -16.65
C LEU A 112 11.93 -0.79 -16.43
N VAL A 113 11.56 -0.31 -15.23
CA VAL A 113 10.18 0.12 -14.96
C VAL A 113 9.80 1.28 -15.88
N VAL A 114 10.64 2.31 -15.96
CA VAL A 114 10.41 3.47 -16.83
C VAL A 114 10.24 3.05 -18.28
N ASP A 115 11.18 2.25 -18.79
CA ASP A 115 11.15 1.76 -20.17
C ASP A 115 9.87 0.94 -20.47
N ASN A 116 9.48 0.05 -19.56
CA ASN A 116 8.31 -0.79 -19.74
C ASN A 116 7.01 0.00 -19.63
N VAL A 117 6.91 0.93 -18.67
CA VAL A 117 5.73 1.78 -18.52
C VAL A 117 5.54 2.66 -19.75
N GLN A 118 6.59 3.31 -20.27
CA GLN A 118 6.53 4.12 -21.49
C GLN A 118 6.11 3.31 -22.73
N LYS A 119 6.52 2.04 -22.81
CA LYS A 119 6.12 1.14 -23.89
C LYS A 119 4.68 0.68 -23.78
N GLN A 120 4.22 0.34 -22.58
CA GLN A 120 2.93 -0.29 -22.33
C GLN A 120 1.80 0.72 -22.10
N PHE A 121 2.06 1.82 -21.40
CA PHE A 121 1.06 2.81 -20.98
C PHE A 121 1.30 4.15 -21.66
N LYS A 122 0.71 4.33 -22.86
CA LYS A 122 0.96 5.51 -23.71
C LYS A 122 0.47 6.84 -23.12
N ASN A 123 -0.48 6.78 -22.19
CA ASN A 123 -1.07 7.97 -21.56
C ASN A 123 -0.29 8.38 -20.27
N ALA A 124 0.44 7.47 -19.64
CA ALA A 124 1.20 7.79 -18.44
C ALA A 124 2.41 8.66 -18.76
N GLN A 125 2.52 9.81 -18.08
CA GLN A 125 3.64 10.74 -18.24
C GLN A 125 4.59 10.62 -17.06
N ILE A 126 5.74 9.98 -17.25
CA ILE A 126 6.78 9.90 -16.20
C ILE A 126 7.58 11.21 -16.24
N CYS A 127 7.35 12.11 -15.26
CA CYS A 127 8.03 13.39 -15.17
C CYS A 127 9.36 13.30 -14.41
N GLY A 128 9.62 12.22 -13.67
CA GLY A 128 10.87 11.97 -12.99
C GLY A 128 10.90 10.61 -12.30
N TYR A 129 12.08 10.15 -11.96
CA TYR A 129 12.24 8.90 -11.20
C TYR A 129 13.59 8.85 -10.48
N SER A 130 13.64 8.06 -9.40
CA SER A 130 14.86 7.78 -8.65
C SER A 130 14.83 6.35 -8.08
N HIS A 131 16.00 5.77 -7.88
CA HIS A 131 16.10 4.50 -7.16
C HIS A 131 15.80 4.66 -5.67
N GLY A 132 15.49 3.56 -4.96
CA GLY A 132 15.08 3.60 -3.56
C GLY A 132 16.21 3.44 -2.53
N TYR A 133 17.48 3.46 -2.93
CA TYR A 133 18.65 3.33 -2.05
C TYR A 133 19.36 4.68 -1.92
N LEU A 134 18.64 5.66 -1.37
CA LEU A 134 19.07 7.03 -1.26
C LEU A 134 19.82 7.25 0.07
N SER A 135 20.81 8.14 0.06
CA SER A 135 21.32 8.81 1.26
C SER A 135 20.33 9.90 1.71
N ASP A 136 20.51 10.46 2.90
CA ASP A 136 19.63 11.54 3.38
C ASP A 136 19.69 12.77 2.45
N GLN A 137 20.89 13.09 1.90
CA GLN A 137 21.06 14.19 0.95
C GLN A 137 20.37 13.92 -0.38
N ASP A 138 20.45 12.68 -0.89
CA ASP A 138 19.76 12.29 -2.13
C ASP A 138 18.24 12.31 -1.93
N GLU A 139 17.75 11.94 -0.76
CA GLU A 139 16.32 12.05 -0.44
C GLU A 139 15.83 13.50 -0.45
N ASP A 140 16.64 14.45 0.09
CA ASP A 140 16.31 15.89 0.06
C ASP A 140 16.23 16.41 -1.38
N GLN A 141 17.17 15.99 -2.24
CA GLN A 141 17.15 16.37 -3.65
C GLN A 141 15.93 15.80 -4.37
N VAL A 142 15.60 14.51 -4.16
CA VAL A 142 14.42 13.89 -4.78
C VAL A 142 13.12 14.56 -4.31
N VAL A 143 13.02 14.96 -3.04
CA VAL A 143 11.87 15.72 -2.54
C VAL A 143 11.79 17.11 -3.18
N ALA A 144 12.93 17.79 -3.39
CA ALA A 144 12.97 19.07 -4.09
C ALA A 144 12.50 18.94 -5.55
N ASP A 145 12.94 17.88 -6.26
CA ASP A 145 12.51 17.59 -7.63
C ASP A 145 10.99 17.33 -7.69
N ILE A 146 10.44 16.52 -6.75
CA ILE A 146 9.00 16.26 -6.67
C ILE A 146 8.22 17.56 -6.45
N ARG A 147 8.70 18.45 -5.57
CA ARG A 147 8.07 19.74 -5.29
C ARG A 147 8.05 20.64 -6.52
N GLU A 148 9.14 20.66 -7.30
CA GLU A 148 9.26 21.47 -8.52
C GLU A 148 8.41 20.90 -9.66
N LEU A 149 8.50 19.58 -9.90
CA LEU A 149 7.82 18.91 -11.00
C LEU A 149 6.32 18.77 -10.80
N LYS A 150 5.84 18.81 -9.54
CA LYS A 150 4.42 18.72 -9.15
C LYS A 150 3.69 17.57 -9.86
N PRO A 151 4.14 16.31 -9.69
CA PRO A 151 3.44 15.16 -10.25
C PRO A 151 2.05 15.00 -9.64
N ASP A 152 1.13 14.39 -10.40
CA ASP A 152 -0.17 13.98 -9.87
C ASP A 152 0.00 12.82 -8.87
N PHE A 153 0.84 11.84 -9.22
CA PHE A 153 1.13 10.68 -8.40
C PHE A 153 2.63 10.49 -8.14
N ILE A 154 2.97 10.24 -6.88
CA ILE A 154 4.29 9.81 -6.45
C ILE A 154 4.18 8.33 -6.04
N LEU A 155 4.71 7.41 -6.84
CA LEU A 155 4.72 5.99 -6.54
C LEU A 155 6.00 5.61 -5.81
N VAL A 156 5.88 5.18 -4.54
CA VAL A 156 7.02 4.90 -3.67
C VAL A 156 7.16 3.42 -3.38
N GLY A 157 8.18 2.79 -3.96
CA GLY A 157 8.47 1.36 -3.85
C GLY A 157 9.78 1.06 -3.13
N MET A 158 9.95 1.58 -1.90
CA MET A 158 11.16 1.39 -1.07
C MET A 158 11.00 0.28 -0.02
N GLY A 159 9.77 -0.24 0.13
CA GLY A 159 9.39 -1.19 1.17
C GLY A 159 9.12 -0.52 2.51
N PHE A 160 8.23 -1.17 3.30
CA PHE A 160 7.88 -0.73 4.64
C PHE A 160 9.05 -0.94 5.62
N PRO A 161 9.36 -0.01 6.52
CA PRO A 161 8.73 1.30 6.77
C PRO A 161 9.39 2.48 6.04
N ARG A 162 10.37 2.24 5.16
CA ARG A 162 11.14 3.31 4.50
C ARG A 162 10.27 4.17 3.58
N GLN A 163 9.38 3.54 2.82
CA GLN A 163 8.49 4.25 1.91
C GLN A 163 7.54 5.20 2.66
N GLU A 164 7.03 4.82 3.83
CA GLU A 164 6.15 5.68 4.64
C GLU A 164 6.89 6.89 5.20
N LYS A 165 8.15 6.70 5.64
CA LYS A 165 9.02 7.80 6.08
C LYS A 165 9.29 8.79 4.95
N PHE A 166 9.60 8.28 3.75
CA PHE A 166 9.83 9.11 2.58
C PHE A 166 8.55 9.86 2.17
N ILE A 167 7.39 9.21 2.18
CA ILE A 167 6.09 9.84 1.90
C ILE A 167 5.77 10.94 2.92
N GLU A 168 6.05 10.71 4.22
CA GLU A 168 5.90 11.73 5.24
C GLU A 168 6.81 12.94 4.95
N LYS A 169 8.08 12.69 4.61
CA LYS A 169 9.01 13.76 4.22
C LYS A 169 8.49 14.57 3.04
N CYS A 170 7.96 13.90 1.99
CA CYS A 170 7.31 14.60 0.87
C CYS A 170 6.13 15.46 1.36
N SER A 171 5.29 14.95 2.26
CA SER A 171 4.11 15.68 2.75
C SER A 171 4.44 16.95 3.54
N LEU A 172 5.66 17.07 4.07
CA LEU A 172 6.13 18.27 4.78
C LEU A 172 6.68 19.34 3.83
N HIS A 173 7.00 18.99 2.58
CA HIS A 173 7.70 19.87 1.65
C HIS A 173 6.98 20.09 0.31
N CYS A 174 5.94 19.29 0.02
CA CYS A 174 5.17 19.37 -1.21
C CYS A 174 3.74 19.83 -0.93
N ASP A 175 3.24 20.78 -1.71
CA ASP A 175 1.92 21.37 -1.52
C ASP A 175 0.81 20.56 -2.19
N LYS A 176 1.15 19.77 -3.23
CA LYS A 176 0.18 19.04 -4.07
C LYS A 176 0.73 17.68 -4.51
N GLY A 177 -0.19 16.76 -4.75
CA GLY A 177 0.09 15.43 -5.30
C GLY A 177 -0.39 14.30 -4.39
N ILE A 178 -0.43 13.09 -4.91
CA ILE A 178 -0.84 11.90 -4.17
C ILE A 178 0.33 10.93 -4.10
N ALA A 179 0.85 10.70 -2.91
CA ALA A 179 1.91 9.72 -2.68
C ALA A 179 1.31 8.37 -2.24
N ILE A 180 1.72 7.30 -2.91
CA ILE A 180 1.25 5.94 -2.66
C ILE A 180 2.43 5.03 -2.37
N GLY A 181 2.42 4.39 -1.19
CA GLY A 181 3.36 3.32 -0.85
C GLY A 181 2.98 2.03 -1.57
N ILE A 182 3.77 1.62 -2.56
CA ILE A 182 3.46 0.50 -3.46
C ILE A 182 4.30 -0.77 -3.21
N GLY A 183 5.27 -0.71 -2.30
CA GLY A 183 6.16 -1.84 -1.99
C GLY A 183 6.83 -2.43 -3.24
N GLY A 184 6.65 -3.72 -3.47
CA GLY A 184 7.30 -4.44 -4.57
C GLY A 184 6.57 -4.37 -5.93
N VAL A 185 5.75 -3.36 -6.20
CA VAL A 185 5.05 -3.24 -7.50
C VAL A 185 6.04 -2.97 -8.64
N PHE A 186 7.13 -2.23 -8.36
CA PHE A 186 8.17 -2.01 -9.36
C PHE A 186 8.85 -3.29 -9.86
N ASP A 187 8.97 -4.33 -9.01
CA ASP A 187 9.47 -5.63 -9.45
C ASP A 187 8.54 -6.27 -10.50
N VAL A 188 7.23 -6.00 -10.42
CA VAL A 188 6.25 -6.50 -11.39
C VAL A 188 6.28 -5.67 -12.66
N LEU A 189 6.33 -4.33 -12.57
CA LEU A 189 6.39 -3.43 -13.72
C LEU A 189 7.69 -3.58 -14.51
N SER A 190 8.81 -3.87 -13.86
CA SER A 190 10.09 -4.16 -14.52
C SER A 190 10.11 -5.52 -15.21
N GLY A 191 9.14 -6.40 -14.96
CA GLY A 191 9.14 -7.78 -15.46
C GLY A 191 10.04 -8.74 -14.67
N THR A 192 10.73 -8.28 -13.61
CA THR A 192 11.58 -9.16 -12.77
C THR A 192 10.76 -10.14 -11.94
N LYS A 193 9.49 -9.79 -11.63
CA LYS A 193 8.49 -10.68 -11.04
C LYS A 193 7.22 -10.70 -11.87
N LYS A 194 6.54 -11.84 -11.89
CA LYS A 194 5.28 -11.98 -12.63
C LYS A 194 4.09 -11.47 -11.81
N LYS A 195 3.14 -10.82 -12.47
CA LYS A 195 1.83 -10.50 -11.90
C LYS A 195 1.07 -11.80 -11.63
N ALA A 196 0.39 -11.91 -10.49
CA ALA A 196 -0.41 -13.09 -10.18
C ALA A 196 -1.54 -13.26 -11.21
N PRO A 197 -1.70 -14.42 -11.85
CA PRO A 197 -2.81 -14.71 -12.74
C PRO A 197 -4.15 -14.61 -12.01
N LEU A 198 -5.24 -14.33 -12.76
CA LEU A 198 -6.58 -14.14 -12.20
C LEU A 198 -7.06 -15.33 -11.37
N PHE A 199 -6.78 -16.57 -11.80
CA PHE A 199 -7.19 -17.76 -11.05
C PHE A 199 -6.50 -17.87 -9.68
N ILE A 200 -5.24 -17.41 -9.55
CA ILE A 200 -4.51 -17.34 -8.27
C ILE A 200 -5.07 -16.23 -7.38
N LYS A 201 -5.45 -15.08 -7.95
CA LYS A 201 -6.12 -14.01 -7.20
C LYS A 201 -7.48 -14.48 -6.68
N ASN A 202 -8.28 -15.12 -7.51
CA ASN A 202 -9.59 -15.64 -7.15
C ASN A 202 -9.53 -16.73 -6.06
N SER A 203 -8.46 -17.53 -6.06
CA SER A 203 -8.21 -18.53 -5.01
C SER A 203 -7.69 -17.95 -3.70
N LYS A 204 -7.45 -16.62 -3.63
CA LYS A 204 -6.87 -15.91 -2.47
C LYS A 204 -5.44 -16.36 -2.12
N LEU A 205 -4.74 -17.00 -3.06
CA LEU A 205 -3.38 -17.53 -2.89
C LEU A 205 -2.29 -16.60 -3.47
N GLU A 206 -2.61 -15.33 -3.74
CA GLU A 206 -1.65 -14.36 -4.28
C GLU A 206 -0.40 -14.22 -3.40
N TRP A 207 -0.56 -14.25 -2.07
CA TRP A 207 0.55 -14.18 -1.13
C TRP A 207 1.53 -15.36 -1.30
N LEU A 208 1.02 -16.58 -1.56
CA LEU A 208 1.83 -17.77 -1.79
C LEU A 208 2.57 -17.68 -3.14
N PHE A 209 1.88 -17.23 -4.18
CA PHE A 209 2.49 -16.99 -5.48
C PHE A 209 3.64 -15.99 -5.42
N ARG A 210 3.45 -14.89 -4.67
CA ARG A 210 4.51 -13.90 -4.43
C ARG A 210 5.66 -14.45 -3.58
N ALA A 211 5.38 -15.34 -2.62
CA ALA A 211 6.41 -15.98 -1.81
C ALA A 211 7.28 -16.95 -2.63
N ILE A 212 6.67 -17.71 -3.55
CA ILE A 212 7.40 -18.62 -4.45
C ILE A 212 8.36 -17.84 -5.37
N GLN A 213 7.97 -16.66 -5.86
CA GLN A 213 8.82 -15.81 -6.69
C GLN A 213 9.96 -15.11 -5.93
N ASP A 214 9.82 -14.95 -4.62
CA ASP A 214 10.81 -14.31 -3.77
C ASP A 214 10.99 -15.10 -2.47
N PRO A 215 11.99 -16.01 -2.44
CA PRO A 215 12.25 -16.84 -1.26
C PRO A 215 12.51 -16.05 0.02
N ARG A 216 12.95 -14.78 -0.07
CA ARG A 216 13.12 -13.90 1.09
C ARG A 216 11.80 -13.62 1.80
N ARG A 217 10.67 -13.73 1.09
CA ARG A 217 9.32 -13.61 1.68
C ARG A 217 8.96 -14.79 2.57
N PHE A 218 9.62 -15.94 2.43
CA PHE A 218 9.44 -17.04 3.39
C PHE A 218 9.94 -16.67 4.79
N MET A 219 10.93 -15.78 4.92
CA MET A 219 11.32 -15.25 6.23
C MET A 219 10.20 -14.41 6.87
N LEU A 220 9.32 -13.84 6.04
CA LEU A 220 8.13 -13.10 6.50
C LEU A 220 6.95 -14.03 6.83
N PHE A 221 7.02 -15.31 6.47
CA PHE A 221 5.97 -16.29 6.76
C PHE A 221 5.71 -16.42 8.26
N GLY A 222 6.75 -16.41 9.07
CA GLY A 222 6.62 -16.39 10.53
C GLY A 222 5.78 -15.21 11.05
N ASN A 223 5.93 -14.03 10.45
CA ASN A 223 5.12 -12.87 10.78
C ASN A 223 3.67 -13.01 10.30
N LEU A 224 3.44 -13.64 9.15
CA LEU A 224 2.09 -13.94 8.68
C LEU A 224 1.38 -14.94 9.60
N VAL A 225 2.06 -16.01 10.03
CA VAL A 225 1.52 -16.96 11.01
C VAL A 225 1.20 -16.26 12.33
N ARG A 226 2.12 -15.45 12.85
CA ARG A 226 1.89 -14.63 14.07
C ARG A 226 0.66 -13.73 13.91
N TYR A 227 0.50 -13.10 12.75
CA TYR A 227 -0.67 -12.26 12.44
C TYR A 227 -1.97 -13.07 12.52
N VAL A 228 -2.01 -14.24 11.89
CA VAL A 228 -3.20 -15.11 11.91
C VAL A 228 -3.53 -15.55 13.34
N ILE A 229 -2.53 -16.00 14.11
CA ILE A 229 -2.70 -16.40 15.53
C ILE A 229 -3.21 -15.20 16.34
N PHE A 230 -2.66 -14.02 16.15
CA PHE A 230 -3.05 -12.79 16.84
C PHE A 230 -4.52 -12.44 16.56
N VAL A 231 -4.92 -12.39 15.28
CA VAL A 231 -6.30 -12.06 14.88
C VAL A 231 -7.29 -13.11 15.43
N PHE A 232 -6.93 -14.39 15.37
CA PHE A 232 -7.77 -15.47 15.87
C PHE A 232 -7.90 -15.44 17.41
N GLY A 233 -6.82 -15.12 18.12
CA GLY A 233 -6.83 -14.91 19.57
C GLY A 233 -7.77 -13.78 19.99
N LEU A 234 -7.74 -12.64 19.27
CA LEU A 234 -8.67 -11.54 19.50
C LEU A 234 -10.12 -11.92 19.20
N PHE A 235 -10.36 -12.67 18.14
CA PHE A 235 -11.69 -13.17 17.78
C PHE A 235 -12.27 -14.08 18.86
N ILE A 236 -11.48 -15.03 19.39
CA ILE A 236 -11.89 -15.92 20.48
C ILE A 236 -12.20 -15.09 21.73
N LYS A 237 -11.32 -14.18 22.11
CA LYS A 237 -11.50 -13.31 23.29
C LYS A 237 -12.78 -12.50 23.18
N LYS A 238 -13.06 -11.88 22.02
CA LYS A 238 -14.28 -11.13 21.78
C LYS A 238 -15.53 -11.98 21.97
N ASN A 239 -15.58 -13.18 21.37
CA ASN A 239 -16.74 -14.06 21.45
C ASN A 239 -16.94 -14.65 22.87
N PHE A 240 -15.87 -14.87 23.60
CA PHE A 240 -15.96 -15.34 24.98
C PHE A 240 -16.56 -14.28 25.91
N PHE A 241 -16.16 -13.01 25.74
CA PHE A 241 -16.73 -11.89 26.49
C PHE A 241 -18.21 -11.67 26.18
N VAL A 242 -18.62 -11.71 24.92
CA VAL A 242 -20.02 -11.57 24.51
C VAL A 242 -20.89 -12.67 25.12
N LYS A 243 -20.44 -13.93 25.10
CA LYS A 243 -21.16 -15.06 25.72
C LYS A 243 -21.27 -14.94 27.25
N LYS A 244 -20.28 -14.34 27.92
CA LYS A 244 -20.29 -14.16 29.37
C LYS A 244 -21.27 -13.06 29.80
N VAL A 245 -21.39 -12.00 29.03
CA VAL A 245 -22.35 -10.90 29.26
C VAL A 245 -23.77 -11.37 29.00
N SER A 246 -24.04 -12.12 27.94
CA SER A 246 -25.38 -12.66 27.60
C SER A 246 -25.88 -13.78 28.52
N LYS A 247 -25.02 -14.36 29.38
CA LYS A 247 -25.45 -15.35 30.41
C LYS A 247 -25.76 -14.71 31.75
N ASN A 248 -25.42 -13.44 31.96
CA ASN A 248 -25.64 -12.72 33.22
C ASN A 248 -26.79 -11.69 33.11
N ILE A 249 -27.54 -11.73 32.00
CA ILE A 249 -28.81 -11.04 31.74
C ILE A 249 -29.91 -12.10 31.66
#